data_04de49c44d9bf44fa2286d40f624f892
#
_entry.id   04de49c44d9bf44fa2286d40f624f892
#
_cell.length_a   1.000
_cell.length_b   1.000
_cell.length_c   1.000
_cell.angle_alpha   90.00
_cell.angle_beta   90.00
_cell.angle_gamma   90.00
#
_symmetry.space_group_name_H-M   'P 1'
#
loop_
_entity.id
_entity.type
_entity.pdbx_description
1 polymer ?
#
loop_
_entity_poly.entity_id
_entity_poly.type
_entity_poly.pdbx_seq_one_letter_code
_entity_poly.pdbx_strand_id
1 'polypeptide(L)'
;MFIEEKKVHFNNGLIAYVDGSYNVKTKEYGFGCVIIEGQQVIKEMYGKGNDENYVSMRNVAGEILGSICAMEYANSNGYKQICIYYDYEGIEKWANATWKANKKGTQEYQKKVAEYRENLEIIFVKVLAHSGDFYNEKADMLAKKAVGING
;
A
#
# COMPACT_ATOMS: atom_id res chain seq x y z
N MET A 1 2.38 24.72 -9.27
CA MET A 1 2.35 24.17 -8.78
C MET A 1 2.56 23.71 -8.31
N PHE A 2 2.73 23.24 -8.38
CA PHE A 2 2.75 22.55 -7.81
C PHE A 2 3.06 21.82 -7.50
N ILE A 3 3.60 21.69 -7.26
CA ILE A 3 3.72 20.62 -7.16
C ILE A 3 2.70 20.03 -7.27
N GLU A 4 2.07 20.26 -7.12
CA GLU A 4 1.05 19.67 -7.30
C GLU A 4 0.70 19.35 -8.45
N GLU A 5 1.28 19.71 -9.12
CA GLU A 5 1.10 19.41 -10.49
C GLU A 5 1.30 17.97 -10.80
N LYS A 6 1.99 17.21 -9.98
CA LYS A 6 2.07 15.79 -10.20
C LYS A 6 0.72 15.14 -10.32
N LYS A 7 -0.22 15.61 -9.55
CA LYS A 7 -1.56 15.01 -9.53
C LYS A 7 -2.28 15.15 -10.86
N VAL A 8 -1.89 16.11 -11.64
CA VAL A 8 -2.50 16.31 -12.94
C VAL A 8 -2.24 15.14 -13.86
N HIS A 9 -1.16 14.43 -13.64
CA HIS A 9 -0.80 13.30 -14.48
C HIS A 9 -1.63 12.05 -14.20
N PHE A 10 -2.50 12.09 -13.21
CA PHE A 10 -3.28 10.92 -12.82
C PHE A 10 -4.74 11.06 -13.19
N ASN A 11 -5.02 11.70 -14.32
CA ASN A 11 -6.40 11.91 -14.75
C ASN A 11 -7.17 10.61 -14.93
N ASN A 12 -6.51 9.54 -15.36
CA ASN A 12 -7.13 8.24 -15.54
C ASN A 12 -6.63 7.25 -14.52
N GLY A 13 -6.07 7.75 -13.44
CA GLY A 13 -5.48 6.92 -12.43
C GLY A 13 -6.09 7.15 -11.07
N LEU A 14 -5.56 6.39 -10.12
CA LEU A 14 -5.98 6.47 -8.73
C LEU A 14 -4.80 6.88 -7.88
N ILE A 15 -5.12 7.42 -6.71
CA ILE A 15 -4.14 7.60 -5.64
C ILE A 15 -4.53 6.65 -4.54
N ALA A 16 -3.56 5.94 -3.97
CA ALA A 16 -3.79 5.07 -2.83
C ALA A 16 -2.80 5.41 -1.73
N TYR A 17 -3.28 5.50 -0.49
CA TYR A 17 -2.42 5.58 0.68
C TYR A 17 -2.51 4.23 1.37
N VAL A 18 -1.38 3.61 1.63
CA VAL A 18 -1.32 2.31 2.27
C VAL A 18 -0.47 2.38 3.53
N ASP A 19 -0.84 1.55 4.50
CA ASP A 19 -0.05 1.44 5.73
C ASP A 19 -0.24 0.05 6.32
N GLY A 20 0.65 -0.33 7.21
CA GLY A 20 0.59 -1.62 7.86
C GLY A 20 0.70 -1.48 9.37
N SER A 21 0.18 -2.46 10.09
CA SER A 21 0.25 -2.53 11.53
C SER A 21 0.47 -3.98 11.95
N TYR A 22 0.92 -4.17 13.19
CA TYR A 22 1.16 -5.51 13.69
C TYR A 22 0.73 -5.58 15.15
N ASN A 23 -0.06 -6.63 15.48
CA ASN A 23 -0.49 -6.87 16.84
C ASN A 23 0.40 -7.96 17.43
N VAL A 24 1.26 -7.59 18.37
CA VAL A 24 2.23 -8.52 18.95
C VAL A 24 1.55 -9.62 19.78
N LYS A 25 0.33 -9.36 20.27
CA LYS A 25 -0.39 -10.34 21.08
C LYS A 25 -1.01 -11.43 20.22
N THR A 26 -1.60 -11.06 19.10
CA THR A 26 -2.27 -12.02 18.21
C THR A 26 -1.35 -12.51 17.11
N LYS A 27 -0.22 -11.81 16.88
CA LYS A 27 0.72 -12.10 15.81
C LYS A 27 0.07 -11.95 14.44
N GLU A 28 -0.84 -10.99 14.33
CA GLU A 28 -1.49 -10.68 13.08
C GLU A 28 -0.97 -9.35 12.54
N TYR A 29 -0.71 -9.32 11.24
CA TYR A 29 -0.40 -8.06 10.55
C TYR A 29 -1.67 -7.55 9.89
N GLY A 30 -1.78 -6.23 9.84
CA GLY A 30 -2.96 -5.59 9.24
C GLY A 30 -2.57 -4.57 8.20
N PHE A 31 -3.48 -4.28 7.30
CA PHE A 31 -3.28 -3.22 6.33
C PHE A 31 -4.46 -2.27 6.31
N GLY A 32 -4.17 -1.05 5.91
CA GLY A 32 -5.18 -0.07 5.57
C GLY A 32 -4.86 0.49 4.20
N CYS A 33 -5.88 0.77 3.44
CA CYS A 33 -5.75 1.31 2.08
C CYS A 33 -6.86 2.29 1.83
N VAL A 34 -6.50 3.52 1.47
CA VAL A 34 -7.45 4.58 1.15
C VAL A 34 -7.29 4.90 -0.32
N ILE A 35 -8.35 4.73 -1.08
CA ILE A 35 -8.34 4.98 -2.53
C ILE A 35 -9.01 6.33 -2.80
N ILE A 36 -8.32 7.16 -3.54
CA ILE A 36 -8.76 8.52 -3.85
C ILE A 36 -8.80 8.70 -5.36
N GLU A 37 -9.90 9.26 -5.84
CA GLU A 37 -10.03 9.66 -7.23
C GLU A 37 -10.45 11.12 -7.27
N GLY A 38 -9.72 11.92 -8.03
CA GLY A 38 -9.92 13.35 -7.97
C GLY A 38 -9.49 13.82 -6.60
N GLN A 39 -10.39 14.38 -5.84
CA GLN A 39 -10.09 14.82 -4.48
C GLN A 39 -11.00 14.12 -3.47
N GLN A 40 -11.58 13.00 -3.88
CA GLN A 40 -12.55 12.29 -3.05
C GLN A 40 -12.08 10.89 -2.74
N VAL A 41 -12.28 10.49 -1.48
CA VAL A 41 -12.06 9.10 -1.09
C VAL A 41 -13.21 8.28 -1.67
N ILE A 42 -12.88 7.32 -2.53
CA ILE A 42 -13.90 6.49 -3.15
C ILE A 42 -13.95 5.09 -2.55
N LYS A 43 -12.93 4.71 -1.79
CA LYS A 43 -12.92 3.38 -1.19
C LYS A 43 -11.95 3.35 -0.02
N GLU A 44 -12.34 2.68 1.06
CA GLU A 44 -11.48 2.40 2.19
C GLU A 44 -11.48 0.90 2.39
N MET A 45 -10.29 0.32 2.48
CA MET A 45 -10.16 -1.11 2.65
C MET A 45 -9.22 -1.40 3.79
N TYR A 46 -9.47 -2.48 4.50
CA TYR A 46 -8.57 -2.94 5.53
C TYR A 46 -8.74 -4.45 5.69
N GLY A 47 -7.72 -5.08 6.21
CA GLY A 47 -7.77 -6.51 6.43
C GLY A 47 -6.54 -6.96 7.19
N LYS A 48 -6.51 -8.24 7.52
CA LYS A 48 -5.42 -8.79 8.33
C LYS A 48 -5.02 -10.17 7.83
N GLY A 49 -3.87 -10.63 8.29
CA GLY A 49 -3.39 -11.95 7.98
C GLY A 49 -2.43 -12.45 9.05
N ASN A 50 -2.14 -13.73 8.97
CA ASN A 50 -1.19 -14.36 9.88
C ASN A 50 -0.37 -15.44 9.18
N ASP A 51 -0.21 -15.31 7.86
CA ASP A 51 0.56 -16.25 7.05
C ASP A 51 2.00 -16.27 7.56
N GLU A 52 2.50 -17.45 7.88
CA GLU A 52 3.84 -17.57 8.46
C GLU A 52 4.95 -17.10 7.53
N ASN A 53 4.70 -17.06 6.22
CA ASN A 53 5.66 -16.52 5.26
C ASN A 53 5.76 -15.01 5.32
N TYR A 54 4.83 -14.35 5.99
CA TYR A 54 4.75 -12.91 6.07
C TYR A 54 4.90 -12.38 7.49
N VAL A 55 4.52 -13.18 8.49
CA VAL A 55 4.35 -12.71 9.86
C VAL A 55 5.64 -12.11 10.44
N SER A 56 6.80 -12.64 10.06
CA SER A 56 8.07 -12.13 10.56
C SER A 56 8.37 -10.71 10.10
N MET A 57 7.72 -10.24 9.05
CA MET A 57 7.89 -8.88 8.56
C MET A 57 7.01 -7.88 9.28
N ARG A 58 6.11 -8.37 10.13
CA ARG A 58 5.26 -7.56 11.01
C ARG A 58 4.47 -6.49 10.24
N ASN A 59 4.61 -5.22 10.61
CA ASN A 59 3.87 -4.15 9.94
C ASN A 59 4.22 -4.01 8.46
N VAL A 60 5.43 -4.39 8.06
CA VAL A 60 5.82 -4.35 6.65
C VAL A 60 4.97 -5.33 5.85
N ALA A 61 4.63 -6.49 6.43
CA ALA A 61 3.73 -7.43 5.77
C ALA A 61 2.38 -6.79 5.48
N GLY A 62 1.87 -6.01 6.43
CA GLY A 62 0.63 -5.28 6.22
C GLY A 62 0.74 -4.30 5.07
N GLU A 63 1.83 -3.55 5.02
CA GLU A 63 2.01 -2.57 3.96
C GLU A 63 2.13 -3.23 2.59
N ILE A 64 2.77 -4.39 2.53
CA ILE A 64 2.82 -5.18 1.29
C ILE A 64 1.40 -5.57 0.86
N LEU A 65 0.58 -6.07 1.78
CA LEU A 65 -0.79 -6.45 1.45
C LEU A 65 -1.62 -5.26 1.02
N GLY A 66 -1.46 -4.14 1.69
CA GLY A 66 -2.17 -2.91 1.33
C GLY A 66 -1.81 -2.47 -0.08
N SER A 67 -0.53 -2.55 -0.42
CA SER A 67 -0.07 -2.18 -1.76
C SER A 67 -0.65 -3.10 -2.82
N ILE A 68 -0.64 -4.40 -2.58
CA ILE A 68 -1.24 -5.37 -3.50
C ILE A 68 -2.74 -5.12 -3.64
N CYS A 69 -3.41 -4.82 -2.53
CA CYS A 69 -4.83 -4.52 -2.53
C CYS A 69 -5.15 -3.31 -3.40
N ALA A 70 -4.31 -2.28 -3.31
CA ALA A 70 -4.47 -1.08 -4.13
C ALA A 70 -4.30 -1.41 -5.62
N MET A 71 -3.29 -2.19 -5.95
CA MET A 71 -3.04 -2.60 -7.34
C MET A 71 -4.21 -3.42 -7.88
N GLU A 72 -4.70 -4.35 -7.07
CA GLU A 72 -5.82 -5.19 -7.45
C GLU A 72 -7.07 -4.35 -7.70
N TYR A 73 -7.32 -3.39 -6.83
CA TYR A 73 -8.48 -2.51 -6.99
C TYR A 73 -8.40 -1.75 -8.31
N ALA A 74 -7.24 -1.17 -8.60
CA ALA A 74 -7.06 -0.42 -9.83
C ALA A 74 -7.23 -1.31 -11.06
N ASN A 75 -6.61 -2.48 -11.02
CA ASN A 75 -6.66 -3.41 -12.15
C ASN A 75 -8.09 -3.91 -12.40
N SER A 76 -8.79 -4.28 -11.33
CA SER A 76 -10.13 -4.84 -11.45
C SER A 76 -11.17 -3.82 -11.90
N ASN A 77 -10.90 -2.54 -11.69
CA ASN A 77 -11.83 -1.47 -12.04
C ASN A 77 -11.43 -0.74 -13.31
N GLY A 78 -10.49 -1.27 -14.07
CA GLY A 78 -10.15 -0.75 -15.38
C GLY A 78 -9.28 0.50 -15.40
N TYR A 79 -8.68 0.86 -14.27
CA TYR A 79 -7.77 1.98 -14.25
C TYR A 79 -6.45 1.60 -14.90
N LYS A 80 -5.81 2.57 -15.53
CA LYS A 80 -4.55 2.35 -16.24
C LYS A 80 -3.33 2.79 -15.45
N GLN A 81 -3.55 3.49 -14.32
CA GLN A 81 -2.47 4.09 -13.57
C GLN A 81 -2.86 4.19 -12.11
N ILE A 82 -1.92 3.93 -11.23
CA ILE A 82 -2.12 4.13 -9.79
C ILE A 82 -0.85 4.70 -9.18
N CYS A 83 -1.01 5.66 -8.28
CA CYS A 83 0.07 6.22 -7.50
C CYS A 83 -0.10 5.77 -6.07
N ILE A 84 0.87 5.02 -5.54
CA ILE A 84 0.81 4.46 -4.20
C ILE A 84 1.72 5.25 -3.28
N TYR A 85 1.12 5.88 -2.27
CA TYR A 85 1.83 6.58 -1.21
C TYR A 85 2.09 5.57 -0.09
N TYR A 86 3.33 5.39 0.28
CA TYR A 86 3.76 4.34 1.20
C TYR A 86 4.80 4.88 2.17
N ASP A 87 5.07 4.12 3.25
CA ASP A 87 5.97 4.56 4.31
C ASP A 87 7.32 3.85 4.27
N TYR A 88 7.33 2.52 4.19
CA TYR A 88 8.57 1.76 4.28
C TYR A 88 9.25 1.62 2.92
N GLU A 89 10.50 2.08 2.82
CA GLU A 89 11.19 2.16 1.53
C GLU A 89 11.24 0.84 0.76
N GLY A 90 11.17 -0.29 1.45
CA GLY A 90 11.19 -1.60 0.80
C GLY A 90 10.02 -1.81 -0.16
N ILE A 91 8.90 -1.13 0.08
CA ILE A 91 7.72 -1.27 -0.78
C ILE A 91 8.05 -0.91 -2.22
N GLU A 92 8.78 0.17 -2.42
CA GLU A 92 9.20 0.56 -3.76
C GLU A 92 10.44 -0.21 -4.22
N LYS A 93 11.38 -0.42 -3.32
CA LYS A 93 12.65 -1.03 -3.70
C LYS A 93 12.52 -2.49 -4.10
N TRP A 94 11.64 -3.24 -3.44
CA TRP A 94 11.34 -4.60 -3.88
C TRP A 94 10.54 -4.60 -5.17
N ALA A 95 9.57 -3.69 -5.30
CA ALA A 95 8.75 -3.60 -6.50
C ALA A 95 9.58 -3.33 -7.74
N ASN A 96 10.59 -2.45 -7.60
CA ASN A 96 11.46 -2.05 -8.71
C ASN A 96 12.72 -2.92 -8.82
N ALA A 97 12.81 -3.97 -8.01
CA ALA A 97 13.96 -4.89 -7.97
C ALA A 97 15.27 -4.19 -7.64
N THR A 98 15.21 -3.03 -6.96
CA THR A 98 16.39 -2.35 -6.46
C THR A 98 16.98 -3.15 -5.30
N TRP A 99 16.10 -3.71 -4.47
CA TRP A 99 16.49 -4.64 -3.41
C TRP A 99 16.18 -6.06 -3.85
N LYS A 100 17.07 -6.96 -3.54
CA LYS A 100 16.83 -8.37 -3.78
C LYS A 100 15.78 -8.88 -2.79
N ALA A 101 14.85 -9.68 -3.28
CA ALA A 101 13.83 -10.28 -2.44
C ALA A 101 14.34 -11.61 -1.92
N ASN A 102 14.55 -11.69 -0.60
CA ASN A 102 15.15 -12.86 0.03
C ASN A 102 14.14 -13.72 0.80
N LYS A 103 12.96 -13.18 1.07
CA LYS A 103 11.92 -13.90 1.79
C LYS A 103 10.81 -14.27 0.84
N LYS A 104 10.08 -15.34 1.16
CA LYS A 104 8.99 -15.76 0.30
C LYS A 104 7.96 -14.65 0.10
N GLY A 105 7.64 -13.93 1.18
CA GLY A 105 6.68 -12.83 1.08
C GLY A 105 7.14 -11.72 0.15
N THR A 106 8.42 -11.33 0.21
CA THR A 106 8.93 -10.28 -0.67
C THR A 106 9.07 -10.76 -2.10
N GLN A 107 9.37 -12.04 -2.29
CA GLN A 107 9.44 -12.63 -3.62
C GLN A 107 8.06 -12.65 -4.28
N GLU A 108 7.03 -13.01 -3.53
CA GLU A 108 5.66 -12.99 -4.03
C GLU A 108 5.20 -11.57 -4.35
N TYR A 109 5.58 -10.61 -3.51
CA TYR A 109 5.25 -9.21 -3.76
C TYR A 109 5.88 -8.75 -5.07
N GLN A 110 7.16 -9.02 -5.26
CA GLN A 110 7.87 -8.64 -6.47
C GLN A 110 7.22 -9.23 -7.71
N LYS A 111 6.81 -10.50 -7.62
CA LYS A 111 6.16 -11.19 -8.72
C LYS A 111 4.80 -10.56 -9.04
N LYS A 112 4.01 -10.27 -8.01
CA LYS A 112 2.69 -9.67 -8.22
C LYS A 112 2.78 -8.28 -8.83
N VAL A 113 3.74 -7.48 -8.38
CA VAL A 113 3.94 -6.16 -8.97
C VAL A 113 4.24 -6.29 -10.45
N ALA A 114 5.12 -7.21 -10.83
CA ALA A 114 5.45 -7.43 -12.23
C ALA A 114 4.21 -7.83 -13.03
N GLU A 115 3.37 -8.68 -12.47
CA GLU A 115 2.14 -9.10 -13.14
C GLU A 115 1.18 -7.92 -13.35
N TYR A 116 0.98 -7.11 -12.31
CA TYR A 116 0.09 -5.95 -12.44
C TYR A 116 0.65 -4.93 -13.43
N ARG A 117 1.97 -4.78 -13.49
CA ARG A 117 2.59 -3.81 -14.39
C ARG A 117 2.41 -4.14 -15.87
N GLU A 118 1.96 -5.34 -16.20
CA GLU A 118 1.65 -5.66 -17.59
C GLU A 118 0.50 -4.81 -18.12
N ASN A 119 -0.41 -4.36 -17.24
CA ASN A 119 -1.58 -3.61 -17.66
C ASN A 119 -1.79 -2.33 -16.87
N LEU A 120 -0.93 -2.03 -15.91
CA LEU A 120 -1.15 -0.94 -14.97
C LEU A 120 0.18 -0.23 -14.71
N GLU A 121 0.20 1.07 -14.91
CA GLU A 121 1.36 1.86 -14.52
C GLU A 121 1.28 2.10 -13.02
N ILE A 122 2.32 1.72 -12.28
CA ILE A 122 2.36 1.84 -10.84
C ILE A 122 3.48 2.80 -10.46
N ILE A 123 3.11 3.89 -9.83
CA ILE A 123 4.05 4.92 -9.38
C ILE A 123 4.05 4.90 -7.86
N PHE A 124 5.24 4.94 -7.27
CA PHE A 124 5.39 4.92 -5.82
C PHE A 124 5.88 6.26 -5.31
N VAL A 125 5.27 6.75 -4.24
CA VAL A 125 5.69 7.99 -3.58
C VAL A 125 5.84 7.69 -2.09
N LYS A 126 7.04 7.90 -1.56
CA LYS A 126 7.28 7.67 -0.15
C LYS A 126 6.79 8.86 0.66
N VAL A 127 5.96 8.58 1.68
CA VAL A 127 5.52 9.64 2.58
C VAL A 127 6.50 9.76 3.75
N LEU A 128 6.52 10.92 4.36
CA LEU A 128 7.29 11.12 5.58
C LEU A 128 6.45 10.60 6.74
N ALA A 129 7.02 9.70 7.51
CA ALA A 129 6.33 9.16 8.67
C ALA A 129 5.95 10.30 9.61
N HIS A 130 4.73 10.23 10.12
CA HIS A 130 4.21 11.21 11.08
C HIS A 130 4.21 12.64 10.55
N SER A 131 4.00 12.79 9.24
CA SER A 131 3.98 14.11 8.62
C SER A 131 2.67 14.87 8.86
N GLY A 132 1.67 14.21 9.45
CA GLY A 132 0.36 14.82 9.65
C GLY A 132 -0.54 14.75 8.42
N ASP A 133 -0.16 14.00 7.40
CA ASP A 133 -0.99 13.83 6.22
C ASP A 133 -2.26 13.09 6.59
N PHE A 134 -3.40 13.70 6.28
CA PHE A 134 -4.71 13.18 6.67
C PHE A 134 -4.95 11.75 6.15
N TYR A 135 -4.63 11.50 4.89
CA TYR A 135 -4.89 10.19 4.28
C TYR A 135 -3.92 9.14 4.78
N ASN A 136 -2.70 9.54 5.07
CA ASN A 136 -1.72 8.63 5.64
C ASN A 136 -2.16 8.19 7.04
N GLU A 137 -2.67 9.14 7.83
CA GLU A 137 -3.19 8.82 9.16
C GLU A 137 -4.43 7.94 9.07
N LYS A 138 -5.26 8.15 8.06
CA LYS A 138 -6.45 7.33 7.87
C LYS A 138 -6.06 5.90 7.53
N ALA A 139 -5.07 5.71 6.68
CA ALA A 139 -4.58 4.37 6.36
C ALA A 139 -4.01 3.69 7.60
N ASP A 140 -3.30 4.44 8.45
CA ASP A 140 -2.76 3.93 9.70
C ASP A 140 -3.90 3.46 10.63
N MET A 141 -4.94 4.26 10.77
CA MET A 141 -6.08 3.90 11.59
C MET A 141 -6.77 2.64 11.10
N LEU A 142 -6.93 2.50 9.79
CA LEU A 142 -7.53 1.32 9.20
C LEU A 142 -6.69 0.07 9.45
N ALA A 143 -5.37 0.19 9.33
CA ALA A 143 -4.47 -0.93 9.57
C ALA A 143 -4.55 -1.37 11.03
N LYS A 144 -4.59 -0.43 11.97
CA LYS A 144 -4.71 -0.74 13.39
C LYS A 144 -6.06 -1.37 13.71
N LYS A 145 -7.12 -0.85 13.11
CA LYS A 145 -8.45 -1.40 13.29
C LYS A 145 -8.50 -2.86 12.84
N ALA A 146 -7.83 -3.19 11.75
CA ALA A 146 -7.83 -4.53 11.19
C ALA A 146 -7.32 -5.56 12.19
N VAL A 147 -6.37 -5.20 13.05
CA VAL A 147 -5.76 -6.12 14.02
C VAL A 147 -6.19 -5.85 15.46
N GLY A 148 -7.22 -5.02 15.64
CA GLY A 148 -7.80 -4.79 16.94
C GLY A 148 -7.01 -3.85 17.85
N ILE A 149 -6.19 -2.99 17.29
CA ILE A 149 -5.44 -1.99 18.03
C ILE A 149 -6.21 -0.67 17.97
N ASN A 150 -6.51 -0.12 19.14
CA ASN A 150 -7.21 1.16 19.24
C ASN A 150 -6.20 2.28 19.44
N GLY A 151 -6.40 3.32 18.72
CA GLY A 151 -5.65 4.52 18.91
C GLY A 151 -4.46 4.69 18.14
#